data_4fce09712304c862d2c9e10c4d6e1442
#
_entry.id   4fce09712304c862d2c9e10c4d6e1442
#
_cell.length_a   1.000
_cell.length_b   1.000
_cell.length_c   1.000
_cell.angle_alpha   90.00
_cell.angle_beta   90.00
_cell.angle_gamma   90.00
#
_symmetry.space_group_name_H-M   'P 1'
#
loop_
_entity.id
_entity.type
_entity.pdbx_description
1 polymer ?
#
loop_
_entity_poly.entity_id
_entity_poly.type
_entity_poly.pdbx_seq_one_letter_code
_entity_poly.pdbx_strand_id
1 'polypeptide(L)'
;MPPHQYWRFAGFYFLYYAALGAYSPYVARWLDGIGHGSYAIGILVGLMWATRVAGPLGWGLLNAHSPRPGRWLFAGSLLAALGFALLVPASGFFALFLALLVFGLFYNAVMPQFEAMTLHALGPRQAHYGRLRAWGSIGFIVTVMVFGWALDRWGDARFPLLVLPLLVLMAVVAWAHRQAPAAPVVRGGPGLRGLLRQPGVRRFLLVASLMQLGFGAYYVFFTLYMQRSGHSGLVVGSLWAVGVLAEVVVFWFMPRLMQRLGAVRLFGLCLALTVARWLLIAMFPTQLAVLFPVQLLHAFSFGAFHSASMRMLAEFFPGRSLGAGQSLLYSLGSGAGGLVGALLAAAAWDVGGGRLTFLGAAGVTALAWFIHRRGRLARAAAAGAAKLA
;
A
#
# COMPACT_ATOMS: atom_id res chain seq x y z
N MET A 1 -1.73 0.78 -28.64
CA MET A 1 -0.82 -0.28 -28.19
C MET A 1 -1.21 -1.57 -28.91
N PRO A 2 -0.28 -2.27 -29.56
CA PRO A 2 -0.53 -3.56 -30.22
C PRO A 2 -0.95 -4.64 -29.20
N PRO A 3 -1.74 -5.66 -29.59
CA PRO A 3 -2.24 -6.67 -28.64
C PRO A 3 -1.14 -7.41 -27.87
N HIS A 4 -0.04 -7.78 -28.52
CA HIS A 4 1.08 -8.46 -27.88
C HIS A 4 1.76 -7.57 -26.82
N GLN A 5 1.84 -6.26 -27.05
CA GLN A 5 2.40 -5.31 -26.09
C GLN A 5 1.44 -5.13 -24.93
N TYR A 6 0.11 -5.05 -25.19
CA TYR A 6 -0.91 -4.97 -24.13
C TYR A 6 -0.77 -6.11 -23.12
N TRP A 7 -0.68 -7.35 -23.61
CA TRP A 7 -0.58 -8.53 -22.74
C TRP A 7 0.73 -8.60 -21.94
N ARG A 8 1.84 -8.08 -22.48
CA ARG A 8 3.09 -7.95 -21.72
C ARG A 8 2.94 -7.00 -20.53
N PHE A 9 2.34 -5.83 -20.74
CA PHE A 9 2.08 -4.88 -19.65
C PHE A 9 1.06 -5.42 -18.66
N ALA A 10 -0.05 -5.99 -19.12
CA ALA A 10 -1.08 -6.62 -18.28
C ALA A 10 -0.50 -7.76 -17.44
N GLY A 11 0.33 -8.61 -18.04
CA GLY A 11 0.99 -9.73 -17.37
C GLY A 11 1.94 -9.28 -16.24
N PHE A 12 2.69 -8.20 -16.43
CA PHE A 12 3.55 -7.67 -15.37
C PHE A 12 2.72 -7.10 -14.22
N TYR A 13 1.64 -6.32 -14.50
CA TYR A 13 0.73 -5.85 -13.44
C TYR A 13 0.12 -7.02 -12.68
N PHE A 14 -0.38 -8.02 -13.41
CA PHE A 14 -0.96 -9.22 -12.80
C PHE A 14 0.04 -9.89 -11.85
N LEU A 15 1.25 -10.22 -12.32
CA LEU A 15 2.25 -10.95 -11.52
C LEU A 15 2.79 -10.16 -10.35
N TYR A 16 3.04 -8.85 -10.53
CA TYR A 16 3.46 -7.99 -9.42
C TYR A 16 2.42 -7.99 -8.29
N TYR A 17 1.16 -7.77 -8.63
CA TYR A 17 0.12 -7.72 -7.60
C TYR A 17 -0.34 -9.11 -7.13
N ALA A 18 -0.14 -10.16 -7.93
CA ALA A 18 -0.26 -11.54 -7.48
C ALA A 18 0.80 -11.86 -6.41
N ALA A 19 2.07 -11.49 -6.64
CA ALA A 19 3.12 -11.63 -5.63
C ALA A 19 2.81 -10.81 -4.36
N LEU A 20 2.23 -9.60 -4.51
CA LEU A 20 1.80 -8.78 -3.37
C LEU A 20 0.66 -9.45 -2.60
N GLY A 21 -0.34 -10.03 -3.29
CA GLY A 21 -1.46 -10.75 -2.71
C GLY A 21 -1.06 -12.05 -2.01
N ALA A 22 0.01 -12.69 -2.50
CA ALA A 22 0.62 -13.85 -1.84
C ALA A 22 1.45 -13.45 -0.61
N TYR A 23 2.22 -12.37 -0.71
CA TYR A 23 3.16 -11.93 0.33
C TYR A 23 2.47 -11.17 1.46
N SER A 24 1.86 -10.02 1.15
CA SER A 24 1.48 -9.03 2.15
C SER A 24 0.47 -9.55 3.19
N PRO A 25 -0.59 -10.30 2.83
CA PRO A 25 -1.54 -10.84 3.81
C PRO A 25 -0.98 -11.97 4.67
N TYR A 26 0.01 -12.72 4.18
CA TYR A 26 0.41 -14.00 4.79
C TYR A 26 1.82 -14.05 5.37
N VAL A 27 2.66 -13.05 5.12
CA VAL A 27 4.03 -13.02 5.64
C VAL A 27 4.07 -13.04 7.17
N ALA A 28 3.18 -12.30 7.85
CA ALA A 28 3.10 -12.32 9.31
C ALA A 28 2.63 -13.68 9.85
N ARG A 29 1.67 -14.32 9.15
CA ARG A 29 1.23 -15.69 9.45
C ARG A 29 2.39 -16.69 9.37
N TRP A 30 3.18 -16.61 8.31
CA TRP A 30 4.36 -17.45 8.14
C TRP A 30 5.39 -17.23 9.24
N LEU A 31 5.70 -15.97 9.56
CA LEU A 31 6.67 -15.62 10.61
C LEU A 31 6.22 -16.12 12.00
N ASP A 32 4.93 -16.01 12.33
CA ASP A 32 4.33 -16.57 13.55
C ASP A 32 4.44 -18.10 13.55
N GLY A 33 4.14 -18.75 12.41
CA GLY A 33 4.21 -20.20 12.24
C GLY A 33 5.61 -20.80 12.36
N ILE A 34 6.67 -20.02 12.11
CA ILE A 34 8.07 -20.43 12.34
C ILE A 34 8.63 -19.93 13.69
N GLY A 35 7.75 -19.42 14.59
CA GLY A 35 8.09 -19.15 15.99
C GLY A 35 8.60 -17.73 16.28
N HIS A 36 8.43 -16.76 15.37
CA HIS A 36 8.79 -15.37 15.65
C HIS A 36 7.70 -14.65 16.47
N GLY A 37 8.11 -13.95 17.53
CA GLY A 37 7.22 -13.12 18.34
C GLY A 37 6.78 -11.85 17.63
N SER A 38 5.75 -11.19 18.20
CA SER A 38 5.08 -10.01 17.63
C SER A 38 6.04 -8.87 17.27
N TYR A 39 7.04 -8.57 18.08
CA TYR A 39 8.05 -7.53 17.78
C TYR A 39 8.90 -7.86 16.56
N ALA A 40 9.38 -9.12 16.48
CA ALA A 40 10.13 -9.57 15.32
C ALA A 40 9.29 -9.48 14.04
N ILE A 41 8.03 -9.92 14.10
CA ILE A 41 7.06 -9.80 13.00
C ILE A 41 6.86 -8.34 12.61
N GLY A 42 6.63 -7.45 13.58
CA GLY A 42 6.45 -6.02 13.35
C GLY A 42 7.64 -5.37 12.65
N ILE A 43 8.88 -5.71 13.07
CA ILE A 43 10.10 -5.21 12.43
C ILE A 43 10.24 -5.78 11.01
N LEU A 44 10.13 -7.09 10.83
CA LEU A 44 10.33 -7.77 9.56
C LEU A 44 9.29 -7.34 8.50
N VAL A 45 8.03 -7.26 8.88
CA VAL A 45 6.97 -6.75 7.98
C VAL A 45 7.09 -5.24 7.78
N GLY A 46 7.52 -4.51 8.82
CA GLY A 46 7.79 -3.08 8.77
C GLY A 46 8.86 -2.69 7.74
N LEU A 47 9.80 -3.58 7.41
CA LEU A 47 10.81 -3.35 6.36
C LEU A 47 10.18 -3.04 5.00
N MET A 48 9.02 -3.63 4.67
CA MET A 48 8.33 -3.31 3.41
C MET A 48 7.91 -1.85 3.34
N TRP A 49 7.60 -1.22 4.45
CA TRP A 49 7.27 0.21 4.51
C TRP A 49 8.53 1.09 4.41
N ALA A 50 9.59 0.72 5.10
CA ALA A 50 10.88 1.43 5.04
C ALA A 50 11.47 1.37 3.62
N THR A 51 11.49 0.18 3.01
CA THR A 51 12.04 -0.03 1.66
C THR A 51 11.18 0.58 0.57
N ARG A 52 9.89 0.86 0.81
CA ARG A 52 9.01 1.60 -0.13
C ARG A 52 9.48 3.03 -0.38
N VAL A 53 10.24 3.61 0.54
CA VAL A 53 10.87 4.92 0.37
C VAL A 53 12.27 4.78 -0.21
N ALA A 54 13.11 3.95 0.43
CA ALA A 54 14.51 3.81 0.06
C ALA A 54 14.72 3.16 -1.31
N GLY A 55 13.93 2.13 -1.63
CA GLY A 55 14.05 1.38 -2.88
C GLY A 55 13.88 2.26 -4.13
N PRO A 56 12.73 2.93 -4.32
CA PRO A 56 12.51 3.78 -5.51
C PRO A 56 13.50 4.94 -5.61
N LEU A 57 13.87 5.56 -4.47
CA LEU A 57 14.84 6.66 -4.47
C LEU A 57 16.22 6.19 -4.94
N GLY A 58 16.77 5.17 -4.30
CA GLY A 58 18.08 4.61 -4.66
C GLY A 58 18.10 4.07 -6.09
N TRP A 59 17.08 3.31 -6.46
CA TRP A 59 16.95 2.75 -7.80
C TRP A 59 16.79 3.80 -8.88
N GLY A 60 15.99 4.85 -8.60
CA GLY A 60 15.82 6.00 -9.50
C GLY A 60 17.11 6.75 -9.76
N LEU A 61 17.97 6.94 -8.73
CA LEU A 61 19.28 7.56 -8.89
C LEU A 61 20.21 6.71 -9.75
N LEU A 62 20.23 5.39 -9.55
CA LEU A 62 21.08 4.47 -10.32
C LEU A 62 20.71 4.41 -11.80
N ASN A 63 19.42 4.46 -12.11
CA ASN A 63 18.95 4.31 -13.50
C ASN A 63 18.58 5.61 -14.20
N ALA A 64 18.73 6.77 -13.55
CA ALA A 64 18.28 8.08 -14.04
C ALA A 64 18.78 8.46 -15.42
N HIS A 65 19.95 7.97 -15.82
CA HIS A 65 20.60 8.27 -17.09
C HIS A 65 20.62 7.05 -18.04
N SER A 66 19.94 5.98 -17.68
CA SER A 66 19.96 4.76 -18.50
C SER A 66 19.10 4.93 -19.76
N PRO A 67 19.65 4.68 -20.96
CA PRO A 67 18.87 4.68 -22.18
C PRO A 67 17.91 3.47 -22.28
N ARG A 68 18.05 2.49 -21.40
CA ARG A 68 17.31 1.22 -21.44
C ARG A 68 16.69 0.87 -20.09
N PRO A 69 15.64 1.59 -19.66
CA PRO A 69 14.98 1.36 -18.36
C PRO A 69 14.41 -0.07 -18.22
N GLY A 70 14.04 -0.71 -19.32
CA GLY A 70 13.56 -2.09 -19.29
C GLY A 70 14.61 -3.11 -18.83
N ARG A 71 15.91 -2.85 -18.99
CA ARG A 71 16.97 -3.70 -18.41
C ARG A 71 17.02 -3.57 -16.90
N TRP A 72 16.81 -2.37 -16.40
CA TRP A 72 16.73 -2.10 -14.96
C TRP A 72 15.48 -2.70 -14.36
N LEU A 73 14.33 -2.66 -15.06
CA LEU A 73 13.11 -3.35 -14.64
C LEU A 73 13.36 -4.85 -14.47
N PHE A 74 14.02 -5.48 -15.43
CA PHE A 74 14.39 -6.90 -15.34
C PHE A 74 15.36 -7.16 -14.18
N ALA A 75 16.45 -6.38 -14.09
CA ALA A 75 17.43 -6.54 -13.02
C ALA A 75 16.81 -6.38 -11.62
N GLY A 76 15.96 -5.37 -11.41
CA GLY A 76 15.25 -5.18 -10.17
C GLY A 76 14.28 -6.32 -9.84
N SER A 77 13.54 -6.81 -10.84
CA SER A 77 12.65 -7.96 -10.69
C SER A 77 13.41 -9.25 -10.35
N LEU A 78 14.55 -9.47 -10.99
CA LEU A 78 15.42 -10.63 -10.70
C LEU A 78 16.03 -10.53 -9.31
N LEU A 79 16.55 -9.36 -8.92
CA LEU A 79 17.12 -9.13 -7.58
C LEU A 79 16.06 -9.26 -6.48
N ALA A 80 14.81 -8.85 -6.76
CA ALA A 80 13.69 -9.10 -5.85
C ALA A 80 13.43 -10.61 -5.68
N ALA A 81 13.40 -11.37 -6.78
CA ALA A 81 13.22 -12.83 -6.73
C ALA A 81 14.38 -13.53 -6.01
N LEU A 82 15.63 -13.13 -6.26
CA LEU A 82 16.82 -13.66 -5.59
C LEU A 82 16.82 -13.30 -4.10
N GLY A 83 16.52 -12.04 -3.75
CA GLY A 83 16.40 -11.62 -2.36
C GLY A 83 15.33 -12.41 -1.60
N PHE A 84 14.20 -12.67 -2.26
CA PHE A 84 13.14 -13.50 -1.66
C PHE A 84 13.55 -14.98 -1.56
N ALA A 85 14.29 -15.50 -2.54
CA ALA A 85 14.80 -16.88 -2.50
C ALA A 85 15.71 -17.15 -1.28
N LEU A 86 16.39 -16.12 -0.76
CA LEU A 86 17.18 -16.23 0.47
C LEU A 86 16.33 -16.56 1.71
N LEU A 87 15.00 -16.36 1.66
CA LEU A 87 14.10 -16.75 2.75
C LEU A 87 13.95 -18.28 2.87
N VAL A 88 14.21 -19.03 1.80
CA VAL A 88 14.05 -20.50 1.81
C VAL A 88 15.06 -21.16 2.77
N PRO A 89 16.38 -20.87 2.72
CA PRO A 89 17.34 -21.39 3.68
C PRO A 89 17.47 -20.54 4.95
N ALA A 90 16.83 -19.36 5.05
CA ALA A 90 17.03 -18.44 6.14
C ALA A 90 16.51 -19.01 7.47
N SER A 91 17.37 -19.03 8.47
CA SER A 91 17.04 -19.34 9.85
C SER A 91 17.48 -18.20 10.77
N GLY A 92 16.59 -17.84 11.68
CA GLY A 92 16.84 -16.77 12.63
C GLY A 92 16.58 -15.35 12.09
N PHE A 93 16.42 -14.42 13.02
CA PHE A 93 15.97 -13.07 12.76
C PHE A 93 16.82 -12.29 11.75
N PHE A 94 18.14 -12.32 11.90
CA PHE A 94 19.05 -11.52 11.04
C PHE A 94 19.09 -12.01 9.59
N ALA A 95 19.03 -13.32 9.35
CA ALA A 95 18.97 -13.86 8.00
C ALA A 95 17.65 -13.44 7.31
N LEU A 96 16.54 -13.55 8.01
CA LEU A 96 15.22 -13.07 7.53
C LEU A 96 15.20 -11.56 7.30
N PHE A 97 15.79 -10.78 8.21
CA PHE A 97 15.90 -9.34 8.08
C PHE A 97 16.65 -8.95 6.81
N LEU A 98 17.83 -9.52 6.56
CA LEU A 98 18.62 -9.23 5.36
C LEU A 98 17.89 -9.66 4.08
N ALA A 99 17.30 -10.86 4.07
CA ALA A 99 16.55 -11.36 2.93
C ALA A 99 15.33 -10.46 2.59
N LEU A 100 14.54 -10.09 3.60
CA LEU A 100 13.39 -9.19 3.43
C LEU A 100 13.81 -7.76 3.08
N LEU A 101 14.93 -7.27 3.59
CA LEU A 101 15.50 -5.97 3.24
C LEU A 101 15.85 -5.95 1.74
N VAL A 102 16.61 -6.93 1.27
CA VAL A 102 16.99 -7.03 -0.15
C VAL A 102 15.75 -7.17 -1.04
N PHE A 103 14.86 -8.11 -0.69
CA PHE A 103 13.60 -8.29 -1.39
C PHE A 103 12.80 -6.98 -1.47
N GLY A 104 12.57 -6.32 -0.34
CA GLY A 104 11.74 -5.12 -0.25
C GLY A 104 12.34 -3.94 -1.02
N LEU A 105 13.67 -3.74 -0.99
CA LEU A 105 14.35 -2.68 -1.74
C LEU A 105 14.07 -2.79 -3.23
N PHE A 106 14.27 -3.97 -3.81
CA PHE A 106 14.12 -4.17 -5.24
C PHE A 106 12.64 -4.31 -5.65
N TYR A 107 11.84 -5.03 -4.89
CA TYR A 107 10.41 -5.19 -5.17
C TYR A 107 9.67 -3.84 -5.19
N ASN A 108 9.91 -2.98 -4.21
CA ASN A 108 9.29 -1.65 -4.17
C ASN A 108 9.85 -0.70 -5.24
N ALA A 109 11.07 -0.93 -5.73
CA ALA A 109 11.71 -0.08 -6.73
C ALA A 109 11.13 -0.28 -8.15
N VAL A 110 10.72 -1.51 -8.50
CA VAL A 110 10.33 -1.83 -9.89
C VAL A 110 8.97 -1.25 -10.29
N MET A 111 8.02 -1.12 -9.37
CA MET A 111 6.67 -0.68 -9.73
C MET A 111 6.60 0.78 -10.20
N PRO A 112 7.18 1.79 -9.52
CA PRO A 112 7.18 3.17 -10.02
C PRO A 112 7.86 3.30 -11.39
N GLN A 113 8.93 2.54 -11.60
CA GLN A 113 9.61 2.50 -12.89
C GLN A 113 8.70 1.91 -13.98
N PHE A 114 8.01 0.80 -13.69
CA PHE A 114 7.11 0.15 -14.64
C PHE A 114 5.90 1.03 -14.95
N GLU A 115 5.34 1.75 -13.98
CA GLU A 115 4.26 2.72 -14.19
C GLU A 115 4.69 3.84 -15.14
N ALA A 116 5.88 4.41 -14.96
CA ALA A 116 6.43 5.42 -15.87
C ALA A 116 6.57 4.86 -17.31
N MET A 117 7.06 3.64 -17.45
CA MET A 117 7.17 2.95 -18.75
C MET A 117 5.79 2.71 -19.37
N THR A 118 4.79 2.33 -18.57
CA THR A 118 3.41 2.10 -19.02
C THR A 118 2.77 3.38 -19.56
N LEU A 119 2.88 4.47 -18.80
CA LEU A 119 2.34 5.78 -19.20
C LEU A 119 3.02 6.29 -20.47
N HIS A 120 4.34 6.12 -20.59
CA HIS A 120 5.08 6.46 -21.81
C HIS A 120 4.62 5.63 -23.02
N ALA A 121 4.46 4.31 -22.86
CA ALA A 121 4.00 3.41 -23.91
C ALA A 121 2.55 3.68 -24.36
N LEU A 122 1.70 4.17 -23.47
CA LEU A 122 0.33 4.57 -23.78
C LEU A 122 0.28 5.91 -24.56
N GLY A 123 1.23 6.82 -24.33
CA GLY A 123 1.27 8.14 -24.98
C GLY A 123 -0.07 8.88 -24.84
N PRO A 124 -0.70 9.34 -25.96
CA PRO A 124 -1.99 10.03 -25.91
C PRO A 124 -3.15 9.20 -25.34
N ARG A 125 -3.00 7.86 -25.28
CA ARG A 125 -4.02 6.92 -24.83
C ARG A 125 -3.96 6.62 -23.32
N GLN A 126 -3.47 7.53 -22.50
CA GLN A 126 -3.38 7.36 -21.04
C GLN A 126 -4.72 7.05 -20.35
N ALA A 127 -5.86 7.43 -20.97
CA ALA A 127 -7.19 7.01 -20.50
C ALA A 127 -7.36 5.48 -20.39
N HIS A 128 -6.56 4.69 -21.11
CA HIS A 128 -6.57 3.22 -21.03
C HIS A 128 -5.70 2.65 -19.90
N TYR A 129 -4.95 3.50 -19.16
CA TYR A 129 -4.12 3.07 -18.05
C TYR A 129 -4.89 2.23 -17.02
N GLY A 130 -6.12 2.66 -16.66
CA GLY A 130 -6.96 1.95 -15.71
C GLY A 130 -7.25 0.50 -16.12
N ARG A 131 -7.42 0.22 -17.42
CA ARG A 131 -7.65 -1.15 -17.92
C ARG A 131 -6.43 -2.05 -17.74
N LEU A 132 -5.23 -1.53 -17.95
CA LEU A 132 -3.98 -2.27 -17.70
C LEU A 132 -3.77 -2.49 -16.20
N ARG A 133 -4.00 -1.45 -15.41
CA ARG A 133 -3.82 -1.48 -13.95
C ARG A 133 -4.80 -2.44 -13.26
N ALA A 134 -6.01 -2.63 -13.82
CA ALA A 134 -7.03 -3.55 -13.31
C ALA A 134 -6.55 -5.01 -13.26
N TRP A 135 -5.65 -5.43 -14.17
CA TRP A 135 -5.03 -6.76 -14.11
C TRP A 135 -4.27 -7.00 -12.81
N GLY A 136 -3.70 -5.93 -12.23
CA GLY A 136 -3.10 -6.03 -10.90
C GLY A 136 -4.11 -6.37 -9.81
N SER A 137 -5.29 -5.75 -9.80
CA SER A 137 -6.35 -6.08 -8.84
C SER A 137 -6.83 -7.53 -9.01
N ILE A 138 -6.96 -8.00 -10.25
CA ILE A 138 -7.30 -9.41 -10.54
C ILE A 138 -6.22 -10.34 -9.99
N GLY A 139 -4.94 -10.03 -10.25
CA GLY A 139 -3.81 -10.81 -9.73
C GLY A 139 -3.81 -10.92 -8.21
N PHE A 140 -4.01 -9.79 -7.53
CA PHE A 140 -4.10 -9.76 -6.06
C PHE A 140 -5.27 -10.61 -5.55
N ILE A 141 -6.50 -10.40 -6.09
CA ILE A 141 -7.71 -11.10 -5.64
C ILE A 141 -7.58 -12.60 -5.81
N VAL A 142 -7.15 -13.05 -6.99
CA VAL A 142 -6.95 -14.49 -7.24
C VAL A 142 -5.94 -15.08 -6.27
N THR A 143 -4.80 -14.41 -6.13
CA THR A 143 -3.70 -14.98 -5.35
C THR A 143 -3.95 -14.96 -3.87
N VAL A 144 -4.58 -13.91 -3.31
CA VAL A 144 -4.87 -13.87 -1.87
C VAL A 144 -5.84 -14.98 -1.46
N MET A 145 -6.80 -15.36 -2.30
CA MET A 145 -7.70 -16.47 -2.02
C MET A 145 -7.00 -17.84 -2.15
N VAL A 146 -6.26 -18.03 -3.26
CA VAL A 146 -5.54 -19.27 -3.52
C VAL A 146 -4.49 -19.55 -2.44
N PHE A 147 -3.76 -18.53 -2.00
CA PHE A 147 -2.71 -18.69 -0.99
C PHE A 147 -3.28 -18.96 0.40
N GLY A 148 -4.42 -18.36 0.75
CA GLY A 148 -5.10 -18.70 2.00
C GLY A 148 -5.44 -20.18 2.08
N TRP A 149 -6.06 -20.72 1.02
CA TRP A 149 -6.35 -22.14 0.90
C TRP A 149 -5.08 -23.01 0.87
N ALA A 150 -4.06 -22.60 0.11
CA ALA A 150 -2.83 -23.35 -0.06
C ALA A 150 -2.05 -23.49 1.25
N LEU A 151 -1.97 -22.43 2.06
CA LEU A 151 -1.30 -22.47 3.35
C LEU A 151 -2.06 -23.34 4.37
N ASP A 152 -3.39 -23.32 4.34
CA ASP A 152 -4.19 -24.24 5.18
C ASP A 152 -3.95 -25.72 4.78
N ARG A 153 -3.76 -25.99 3.49
CA ARG A 153 -3.60 -27.35 2.96
C ARG A 153 -2.19 -27.91 3.10
N TRP A 154 -1.18 -27.03 2.93
CA TRP A 154 0.22 -27.47 2.82
C TRP A 154 1.11 -26.98 3.98
N GLY A 155 0.59 -26.12 4.85
CA GLY A 155 1.28 -25.58 6.01
C GLY A 155 2.09 -24.31 5.73
N ASP A 156 2.25 -23.50 6.77
CA ASP A 156 2.84 -22.16 6.69
C ASP A 156 4.33 -22.17 6.32
N ALA A 157 5.06 -23.23 6.68
CA ALA A 157 6.49 -23.37 6.36
C ALA A 157 6.78 -23.32 4.84
N ARG A 158 5.79 -23.66 3.99
CA ARG A 158 5.94 -23.64 2.52
C ARG A 158 5.74 -22.25 1.91
N PHE A 159 5.38 -21.23 2.70
CA PHE A 159 5.14 -19.89 2.23
C PHE A 159 6.21 -19.34 1.26
N PRO A 160 7.53 -19.40 1.58
CA PRO A 160 8.55 -18.87 0.66
C PRO A 160 8.57 -19.62 -0.69
N LEU A 161 8.42 -20.93 -0.66
CA LEU A 161 8.40 -21.77 -1.86
C LEU A 161 7.17 -21.50 -2.75
N LEU A 162 6.03 -21.12 -2.16
CA LEU A 162 4.82 -20.81 -2.90
C LEU A 162 4.87 -19.42 -3.53
N VAL A 163 5.49 -18.44 -2.87
CA VAL A 163 5.60 -17.05 -3.40
C VAL A 163 6.68 -16.94 -4.48
N LEU A 164 7.79 -17.65 -4.34
CA LEU A 164 8.95 -17.54 -5.22
C LEU A 164 8.62 -17.71 -6.72
N PRO A 165 7.81 -18.69 -7.15
CA PRO A 165 7.44 -18.84 -8.56
C PRO A 165 6.77 -17.60 -9.16
N LEU A 166 5.95 -16.87 -8.39
CA LEU A 166 5.33 -15.64 -8.87
C LEU A 166 6.36 -14.55 -9.14
N LEU A 167 7.37 -14.42 -8.27
CA LEU A 167 8.46 -13.45 -8.44
C LEU A 167 9.37 -13.84 -9.61
N VAL A 168 9.64 -15.12 -9.80
CA VAL A 168 10.41 -15.62 -10.96
C VAL A 168 9.65 -15.33 -12.26
N LEU A 169 8.35 -15.64 -12.32
CA LEU A 169 7.52 -15.32 -13.47
C LEU A 169 7.44 -13.81 -13.74
N MET A 170 7.38 -13.00 -12.70
CA MET A 170 7.45 -11.54 -12.81
C MET A 170 8.77 -11.10 -13.45
N ALA A 171 9.89 -11.68 -13.05
CA ALA A 171 11.21 -11.39 -13.66
C ALA A 171 11.26 -11.86 -15.14
N VAL A 172 10.69 -13.02 -15.46
CA VAL A 172 10.59 -13.52 -16.85
C VAL A 172 9.77 -12.55 -17.71
N VAL A 173 8.63 -12.07 -17.22
CA VAL A 173 7.84 -11.07 -17.97
C VAL A 173 8.57 -9.73 -18.04
N ALA A 174 9.30 -9.31 -17.00
CA ALA A 174 10.15 -8.11 -17.06
C ALA A 174 11.22 -8.19 -18.13
N TRP A 175 11.79 -9.37 -18.39
CA TRP A 175 12.73 -9.59 -19.50
C TRP A 175 12.16 -9.22 -20.87
N ALA A 176 10.86 -9.43 -21.09
CA ALA A 176 10.21 -9.05 -22.35
C ALA A 176 10.18 -7.51 -22.56
N HIS A 177 10.40 -6.71 -21.51
CA HIS A 177 10.46 -5.24 -21.57
C HIS A 177 11.88 -4.68 -21.68
N ARG A 178 12.95 -5.51 -21.73
CA ARG A 178 14.35 -5.09 -21.65
C ARG A 178 14.81 -4.08 -22.72
N GLN A 179 14.09 -3.98 -23.81
CA GLN A 179 14.40 -3.05 -24.91
C GLN A 179 13.51 -1.79 -24.91
N ALA A 180 12.64 -1.61 -23.90
CA ALA A 180 11.79 -0.45 -23.82
C ALA A 180 12.62 0.85 -23.72
N PRO A 181 12.23 1.91 -24.49
CA PRO A 181 12.95 3.18 -24.48
C PRO A 181 12.75 3.95 -23.17
N ALA A 182 13.66 4.86 -22.88
CA ALA A 182 13.57 5.75 -21.73
C ALA A 182 12.42 6.76 -21.90
N ALA A 183 11.67 6.99 -20.82
CA ALA A 183 10.77 8.13 -20.72
C ALA A 183 11.55 9.41 -20.36
N PRO A 184 11.12 10.59 -20.85
CA PRO A 184 11.74 11.85 -20.43
C PRO A 184 11.69 12.05 -18.93
N VAL A 185 12.82 12.35 -18.30
CA VAL A 185 12.91 12.67 -16.87
C VAL A 185 12.57 14.14 -16.66
N VAL A 186 11.47 14.42 -15.98
CA VAL A 186 11.13 15.78 -15.55
C VAL A 186 11.92 16.09 -14.28
N ARG A 187 12.94 16.96 -14.41
CA ARG A 187 13.78 17.40 -13.29
C ARG A 187 13.28 18.73 -12.72
N GLY A 188 13.39 18.87 -11.39
CA GLY A 188 13.37 20.13 -10.65
C GLY A 188 11.98 20.67 -10.33
N GLY A 189 11.69 20.76 -9.04
CA GLY A 189 10.58 21.54 -8.48
C GLY A 189 11.13 22.65 -7.56
N PRO A 190 10.34 23.70 -7.28
CA PRO A 190 10.70 24.77 -6.35
C PRO A 190 10.89 24.21 -4.93
N GLY A 191 11.67 24.92 -4.11
CA GLY A 191 12.01 24.52 -2.75
C GLY A 191 10.79 24.28 -1.87
N LEU A 192 10.72 23.10 -1.24
CA LEU A 192 9.62 22.65 -0.38
C LEU A 192 9.49 23.46 0.94
N ARG A 193 10.56 24.16 1.38
CA ARG A 193 10.61 24.80 2.71
C ARG A 193 9.47 25.80 2.95
N GLY A 194 9.12 26.62 1.94
CA GLY A 194 8.03 27.59 2.06
C GLY A 194 6.66 26.93 2.22
N LEU A 195 6.40 25.87 1.45
CA LEU A 195 5.14 25.11 1.50
C LEU A 195 4.97 24.36 2.83
N LEU A 196 6.05 23.78 3.36
CA LEU A 196 6.05 23.08 4.64
C LEU A 196 5.83 24.00 5.86
N ARG A 197 6.04 25.30 5.73
CA ARG A 197 5.71 26.28 6.79
C ARG A 197 4.21 26.54 6.91
N GLN A 198 3.43 26.26 5.88
CA GLN A 198 1.98 26.47 5.88
C GLN A 198 1.28 25.52 6.87
N PRO A 199 0.48 26.03 7.83
CA PRO A 199 -0.20 25.18 8.82
C PRO A 199 -1.14 24.15 8.20
N GLY A 200 -1.77 24.49 7.05
CA GLY A 200 -2.65 23.59 6.30
C GLY A 200 -1.92 22.38 5.74
N VAL A 201 -0.71 22.59 5.19
CA VAL A 201 0.14 21.53 4.63
C VAL A 201 0.62 20.60 5.73
N ARG A 202 1.15 21.15 6.83
CA ARG A 202 1.60 20.35 7.98
C ARG A 202 0.48 19.50 8.56
N ARG A 203 -0.73 20.09 8.73
CA ARG A 203 -1.90 19.37 9.22
C ARG A 203 -2.32 18.25 8.26
N PHE A 204 -2.34 18.51 6.98
CA PHE A 204 -2.67 17.49 5.97
C PHE A 204 -1.69 16.32 6.02
N LEU A 205 -0.39 16.59 6.02
CA LEU A 205 0.65 15.56 6.09
C LEU A 205 0.57 14.76 7.41
N LEU A 206 0.38 15.44 8.54
CA LEU A 206 0.21 14.77 9.85
C LEU A 206 -1.00 13.84 9.86
N VAL A 207 -2.16 14.31 9.39
CA VAL A 207 -3.39 13.50 9.36
C VAL A 207 -3.23 12.31 8.42
N ALA A 208 -2.61 12.50 7.26
CA ALA A 208 -2.34 11.42 6.34
C ALA A 208 -1.35 10.38 6.92
N SER A 209 -0.34 10.83 7.67
CA SER A 209 0.61 9.93 8.36
C SER A 209 -0.05 9.15 9.48
N LEU A 210 -0.91 9.77 10.28
CA LEU A 210 -1.67 9.09 11.34
C LEU A 210 -2.63 8.03 10.75
N MET A 211 -3.26 8.32 9.61
CA MET A 211 -4.08 7.34 8.91
C MET A 211 -3.26 6.10 8.50
N GLN A 212 -2.07 6.30 7.93
CA GLN A 212 -1.19 5.21 7.52
C GLN A 212 -0.60 4.45 8.72
N LEU A 213 -0.40 5.13 9.84
CA LEU A 213 0.00 4.51 11.10
C LEU A 213 -1.06 3.49 11.57
N GLY A 214 -2.35 3.85 11.49
CA GLY A 214 -3.46 2.92 11.80
C GLY A 214 -3.48 1.67 10.89
N PHE A 215 -3.01 1.78 9.64
CA PHE A 215 -2.90 0.64 8.74
C PHE A 215 -1.83 -0.39 9.14
N GLY A 216 -0.88 -0.04 10.01
CA GLY A 216 0.09 -1.00 10.54
C GLY A 216 -0.58 -2.22 11.17
N ALA A 217 -1.66 -2.01 11.94
CA ALA A 217 -2.45 -3.09 12.53
C ALA A 217 -3.04 -4.04 11.47
N TYR A 218 -3.57 -3.48 10.37
CA TYR A 218 -4.21 -4.24 9.32
C TYR A 218 -3.21 -5.07 8.50
N TYR A 219 -2.16 -4.45 8.01
CA TYR A 219 -1.19 -5.14 7.15
C TYR A 219 -0.30 -6.14 7.90
N VAL A 220 -0.11 -5.97 9.21
CA VAL A 220 0.73 -6.91 9.99
C VAL A 220 -0.14 -7.98 10.64
N PHE A 221 -1.23 -7.61 11.32
CA PHE A 221 -1.90 -8.51 12.24
C PHE A 221 -3.34 -8.92 11.83
N PHE A 222 -3.93 -8.38 10.76
CA PHE A 222 -5.30 -8.75 10.39
C PHE A 222 -5.45 -10.25 10.12
N THR A 223 -4.57 -10.82 9.31
CA THR A 223 -4.61 -12.26 8.98
C THR A 223 -4.45 -13.12 10.24
N LEU A 224 -3.47 -12.80 11.09
CA LEU A 224 -3.25 -13.50 12.36
C LEU A 224 -4.46 -13.38 13.30
N TYR A 225 -5.06 -12.19 13.38
CA TYR A 225 -6.24 -11.98 14.22
C TYR A 225 -7.42 -12.80 13.75
N MET A 226 -7.68 -12.84 12.46
CA MET A 226 -8.75 -13.64 11.89
C MET A 226 -8.51 -15.15 12.11
N GLN A 227 -7.28 -15.64 11.93
CA GLN A 227 -6.94 -17.04 12.17
C GLN A 227 -7.08 -17.44 13.65
N ARG A 228 -6.57 -16.61 14.56
CA ARG A 228 -6.74 -16.83 16.01
C ARG A 228 -8.20 -16.72 16.46
N SER A 229 -9.06 -16.11 15.63
CA SER A 229 -10.51 -16.08 15.81
C SER A 229 -11.25 -17.26 15.18
N GLY A 230 -10.52 -18.27 14.66
CA GLY A 230 -11.06 -19.53 14.13
C GLY A 230 -11.39 -19.54 12.63
N HIS A 231 -11.00 -18.49 11.87
CA HIS A 231 -11.25 -18.45 10.43
C HIS A 231 -10.16 -19.16 9.64
N SER A 232 -10.57 -19.92 8.61
CA SER A 232 -9.65 -20.54 7.66
C SER A 232 -8.94 -19.49 6.79
N GLY A 233 -7.79 -19.85 6.24
CA GLY A 233 -7.04 -18.98 5.33
C GLY A 233 -7.83 -18.61 4.08
N LEU A 234 -8.70 -19.50 3.57
CA LEU A 234 -9.61 -19.20 2.47
C LEU A 234 -10.59 -18.07 2.85
N VAL A 235 -11.17 -18.11 4.05
CA VAL A 235 -12.06 -17.06 4.55
C VAL A 235 -11.29 -15.76 4.69
N VAL A 236 -10.10 -15.78 5.27
CA VAL A 236 -9.24 -14.59 5.41
C VAL A 236 -8.89 -14.02 4.04
N GLY A 237 -8.48 -14.86 3.09
CA GLY A 237 -8.22 -14.43 1.70
C GLY A 237 -9.45 -13.80 1.05
N SER A 238 -10.65 -14.35 1.29
CA SER A 238 -11.90 -13.78 0.79
C SER A 238 -12.21 -12.42 1.40
N LEU A 239 -11.94 -12.21 2.69
CA LEU A 239 -12.07 -10.90 3.33
C LEU A 239 -11.14 -9.84 2.71
N TRP A 240 -9.88 -10.20 2.41
CA TRP A 240 -8.98 -9.34 1.68
C TRP A 240 -9.48 -9.04 0.26
N ALA A 241 -9.94 -10.06 -0.46
CA ALA A 241 -10.44 -9.96 -1.82
C ALA A 241 -11.65 -9.03 -1.92
N VAL A 242 -12.62 -9.14 -0.99
CA VAL A 242 -13.79 -8.25 -0.91
C VAL A 242 -13.36 -6.79 -0.71
N GLY A 243 -12.35 -6.53 0.12
CA GLY A 243 -11.82 -5.19 0.31
C GLY A 243 -11.29 -4.58 -1.00
N VAL A 244 -10.49 -5.33 -1.75
CA VAL A 244 -9.93 -4.87 -3.03
C VAL A 244 -11.01 -4.75 -4.11
N LEU A 245 -11.97 -5.67 -4.14
CA LEU A 245 -13.10 -5.58 -5.07
C LEU A 245 -13.95 -4.33 -4.81
N ALA A 246 -14.25 -4.03 -3.55
CA ALA A 246 -14.95 -2.80 -3.16
C ALA A 246 -14.19 -1.54 -3.59
N GLU A 247 -12.86 -1.56 -3.53
CA GLU A 247 -12.01 -0.46 -3.99
C GLU A 247 -12.17 -0.22 -5.50
N VAL A 248 -12.14 -1.29 -6.31
CA VAL A 248 -12.38 -1.20 -7.76
C VAL A 248 -13.74 -0.58 -8.05
N VAL A 249 -14.78 -1.00 -7.33
CA VAL A 249 -16.14 -0.44 -7.48
C VAL A 249 -16.17 1.05 -7.10
N VAL A 250 -15.58 1.44 -5.97
CA VAL A 250 -15.57 2.84 -5.51
C VAL A 250 -14.80 3.74 -6.47
N PHE A 251 -13.71 3.27 -7.09
CA PHE A 251 -13.01 4.06 -8.11
C PHE A 251 -13.91 4.43 -9.31
N TRP A 252 -14.87 3.59 -9.67
CA TRP A 252 -15.83 3.90 -10.73
C TRP A 252 -16.75 5.08 -10.36
N PHE A 253 -17.10 5.19 -9.07
CA PHE A 253 -17.95 6.28 -8.57
C PHE A 253 -17.15 7.49 -8.07
N MET A 254 -15.81 7.42 -8.08
CA MET A 254 -14.95 8.47 -7.53
C MET A 254 -15.19 9.86 -8.10
N PRO A 255 -15.37 10.06 -9.42
CA PRO A 255 -15.66 11.39 -9.98
C PRO A 255 -16.94 11.99 -9.39
N ARG A 256 -18.01 11.18 -9.23
CA ARG A 256 -19.28 11.63 -8.63
C ARG A 256 -19.15 11.96 -7.15
N LEU A 257 -18.43 11.12 -6.40
CA LEU A 257 -18.15 11.37 -4.97
C LEU A 257 -17.35 12.66 -4.78
N MET A 258 -16.34 12.87 -5.61
CA MET A 258 -15.49 14.06 -5.57
C MET A 258 -16.28 15.33 -5.93
N GLN A 259 -17.16 15.27 -6.92
CA GLN A 259 -18.04 16.40 -7.31
C GLN A 259 -19.04 16.75 -6.21
N ARG A 260 -19.67 15.75 -5.58
CA ARG A 260 -20.72 15.98 -4.57
C ARG A 260 -20.17 16.41 -3.21
N LEU A 261 -19.09 15.81 -2.75
CA LEU A 261 -18.56 16.02 -1.40
C LEU A 261 -17.37 16.99 -1.37
N GLY A 262 -16.61 17.08 -2.46
CA GLY A 262 -15.31 17.73 -2.49
C GLY A 262 -14.24 16.95 -1.73
N ALA A 263 -12.96 17.19 -2.05
CA ALA A 263 -11.83 16.42 -1.50
C ALA A 263 -11.74 16.48 0.03
N VAL A 264 -11.93 17.65 0.63
CA VAL A 264 -11.76 17.87 2.08
C VAL A 264 -12.84 17.17 2.91
N ARG A 265 -14.10 17.14 2.43
CA ARG A 265 -15.18 16.42 3.14
C ARG A 265 -15.04 14.92 2.95
N LEU A 266 -14.72 14.48 1.72
CA LEU A 266 -14.48 13.06 1.41
C LEU A 266 -13.32 12.51 2.26
N PHE A 267 -12.22 13.24 2.38
CA PHE A 267 -11.08 12.88 3.22
C PHE A 267 -11.50 12.67 4.69
N GLY A 268 -12.30 13.59 5.26
CA GLY A 268 -12.83 13.46 6.61
C GLY A 268 -13.80 12.30 6.79
N LEU A 269 -14.65 12.01 5.78
CA LEU A 269 -15.54 10.85 5.79
C LEU A 269 -14.75 9.54 5.78
N CYS A 270 -13.70 9.46 4.96
CA CYS A 270 -12.82 8.30 4.91
C CYS A 270 -12.18 8.00 6.28
N LEU A 271 -11.72 9.03 7.00
CA LEU A 271 -11.19 8.87 8.36
C LEU A 271 -12.25 8.31 9.32
N ALA A 272 -13.47 8.88 9.31
CA ALA A 272 -14.56 8.42 10.19
C ALA A 272 -14.96 6.96 9.90
N LEU A 273 -15.12 6.59 8.61
CA LEU A 273 -15.43 5.22 8.21
C LEU A 273 -14.30 4.25 8.55
N THR A 274 -13.05 4.70 8.52
CA THR A 274 -11.90 3.88 8.93
C THR A 274 -11.89 3.64 10.43
N VAL A 275 -12.25 4.63 11.26
CA VAL A 275 -12.44 4.43 12.71
C VAL A 275 -13.51 3.35 12.95
N ALA A 276 -14.67 3.47 12.30
CA ALA A 276 -15.73 2.47 12.40
C ALA A 276 -15.25 1.08 11.96
N ARG A 277 -14.48 1.00 10.87
CA ARG A 277 -13.90 -0.25 10.36
C ARG A 277 -13.01 -0.93 11.42
N TRP A 278 -12.07 -0.19 12.02
CA TRP A 278 -11.17 -0.74 13.02
C TRP A 278 -11.90 -1.18 14.28
N LEU A 279 -12.89 -0.40 14.76
CA LEU A 279 -13.71 -0.76 15.91
C LEU A 279 -14.51 -2.04 15.65
N LEU A 280 -15.14 -2.18 14.49
CA LEU A 280 -15.92 -3.37 14.15
C LEU A 280 -15.03 -4.61 14.01
N ILE A 281 -13.85 -4.51 13.43
CA ILE A 281 -12.87 -5.61 13.38
C ILE A 281 -12.43 -6.00 14.80
N ALA A 282 -12.18 -5.03 15.69
CA ALA A 282 -11.76 -5.29 17.05
C ALA A 282 -12.83 -5.98 17.90
N MET A 283 -14.10 -5.62 17.68
CA MET A 283 -15.21 -6.07 18.55
C MET A 283 -15.88 -7.35 18.05
N PHE A 284 -15.83 -7.63 16.74
CA PHE A 284 -16.58 -8.73 16.12
C PHE A 284 -15.69 -9.66 15.27
N PRO A 285 -14.53 -10.12 15.79
CA PRO A 285 -13.56 -10.88 14.99
C PRO A 285 -14.07 -12.26 14.55
N THR A 286 -15.08 -12.83 15.20
CA THR A 286 -15.65 -14.16 14.89
C THR A 286 -16.88 -14.10 13.99
N GLN A 287 -17.46 -12.90 13.77
CA GLN A 287 -18.75 -12.73 13.11
C GLN A 287 -18.59 -12.40 11.61
N LEU A 288 -18.64 -13.38 10.75
CA LEU A 288 -18.51 -13.17 9.29
C LEU A 288 -19.57 -12.23 8.72
N ALA A 289 -20.80 -12.27 9.27
CA ALA A 289 -21.90 -11.38 8.88
C ALA A 289 -21.55 -9.88 9.13
N VAL A 290 -20.62 -9.58 10.05
CA VAL A 290 -20.09 -8.24 10.29
C VAL A 290 -18.83 -8.02 9.46
N LEU A 291 -17.91 -8.98 9.44
CA LEU A 291 -16.60 -8.83 8.82
C LEU A 291 -16.68 -8.57 7.30
N PHE A 292 -17.54 -9.28 6.57
CA PHE A 292 -17.68 -9.07 5.12
C PHE A 292 -18.18 -7.65 4.77
N PRO A 293 -19.27 -7.12 5.36
CA PRO A 293 -19.66 -5.72 5.15
C PRO A 293 -18.58 -4.72 5.59
N VAL A 294 -17.88 -4.99 6.67
CA VAL A 294 -16.79 -4.13 7.17
C VAL A 294 -15.63 -4.06 6.17
N GLN A 295 -15.34 -5.14 5.42
CA GLN A 295 -14.32 -5.08 4.37
C GLN A 295 -14.72 -4.18 3.20
N LEU A 296 -15.99 -3.90 2.95
CA LEU A 296 -16.40 -2.91 1.95
C LEU A 296 -15.90 -1.49 2.30
N LEU A 297 -15.74 -1.20 3.61
CA LEU A 297 -15.17 0.06 4.08
C LEU A 297 -13.69 0.23 3.72
N HIS A 298 -13.01 -0.87 3.28
CA HIS A 298 -11.64 -0.79 2.75
C HIS A 298 -11.52 0.20 1.59
N ALA A 299 -12.50 0.23 0.73
CA ALA A 299 -12.55 1.16 -0.40
C ALA A 299 -12.47 2.63 0.02
N PHE A 300 -13.08 2.99 1.15
CA PHE A 300 -12.99 4.34 1.71
C PHE A 300 -11.68 4.53 2.48
N SER A 301 -11.25 3.51 3.21
CA SER A 301 -10.00 3.58 3.96
C SER A 301 -8.77 3.71 3.05
N PHE A 302 -8.80 3.13 1.84
CA PHE A 302 -7.67 3.12 0.91
C PHE A 302 -7.94 3.93 -0.36
N GLY A 303 -8.81 3.47 -1.26
CA GLY A 303 -9.00 4.06 -2.60
C GLY A 303 -9.54 5.49 -2.57
N ALA A 304 -10.65 5.72 -1.86
CA ALA A 304 -11.26 7.05 -1.73
C ALA A 304 -10.37 8.03 -0.96
N PHE A 305 -9.75 7.55 0.14
CA PHE A 305 -8.79 8.33 0.92
C PHE A 305 -7.59 8.77 0.08
N HIS A 306 -7.02 7.85 -0.70
CA HIS A 306 -5.91 8.14 -1.61
C HIS A 306 -6.31 9.19 -2.66
N SER A 307 -7.45 9.02 -3.31
CA SER A 307 -7.96 9.96 -4.31
C SER A 307 -8.20 11.36 -3.75
N ALA A 308 -8.80 11.44 -2.55
CA ALA A 308 -9.02 12.71 -1.85
C ALA A 308 -7.68 13.35 -1.45
N SER A 309 -6.72 12.53 -0.97
CA SER A 309 -5.37 12.98 -0.63
C SER A 309 -4.62 13.56 -1.83
N MET A 310 -4.69 12.89 -3.00
CA MET A 310 -4.05 13.36 -4.23
C MET A 310 -4.65 14.68 -4.72
N ARG A 311 -5.96 14.86 -4.61
CA ARG A 311 -6.61 16.12 -4.96
C ARG A 311 -6.21 17.26 -4.04
N MET A 312 -6.21 17.04 -2.72
CA MET A 312 -5.74 18.02 -1.74
C MET A 312 -4.25 18.33 -1.91
N LEU A 313 -3.44 17.32 -2.24
CA LEU A 313 -2.02 17.49 -2.50
C LEU A 313 -1.78 18.41 -3.71
N ALA A 314 -2.55 18.24 -4.79
CA ALA A 314 -2.44 19.09 -5.98
C ALA A 314 -2.81 20.57 -5.67
N GLU A 315 -3.69 20.80 -4.70
CA GLU A 315 -4.02 22.16 -4.23
C GLU A 315 -2.92 22.76 -3.35
N PHE A 316 -2.29 21.96 -2.48
CA PHE A 316 -1.19 22.40 -1.61
C PHE A 316 0.16 22.53 -2.32
N PHE A 317 0.39 21.72 -3.36
CA PHE A 317 1.64 21.62 -4.10
C PHE A 317 1.39 21.81 -5.62
N PRO A 318 1.04 23.03 -6.07
CA PRO A 318 0.67 23.25 -7.47
C PRO A 318 1.87 23.14 -8.42
N GLY A 319 1.56 22.74 -9.68
CA GLY A 319 2.53 22.74 -10.77
C GLY A 319 3.74 21.82 -10.52
N ARG A 320 4.96 22.35 -10.67
CA ARG A 320 6.20 21.59 -10.55
C ARG A 320 6.49 21.03 -9.13
N SER A 321 5.81 21.55 -8.11
CA SER A 321 5.98 21.08 -6.72
C SER A 321 5.19 19.81 -6.41
N LEU A 322 4.24 19.39 -7.27
CA LEU A 322 3.35 18.25 -7.04
C LEU A 322 4.12 16.94 -6.81
N GLY A 323 5.13 16.66 -7.65
CA GLY A 323 5.94 15.43 -7.51
C GLY A 323 6.70 15.37 -6.19
N ALA A 324 7.25 16.51 -5.75
CA ALA A 324 7.93 16.61 -4.46
C ALA A 324 6.94 16.45 -3.28
N GLY A 325 5.73 17.01 -3.39
CA GLY A 325 4.65 16.80 -2.44
C GLY A 325 4.21 15.34 -2.36
N GLN A 326 4.10 14.64 -3.50
CA GLN A 326 3.81 13.21 -3.55
C GLN A 326 4.89 12.39 -2.85
N SER A 327 6.17 12.64 -3.16
CA SER A 327 7.29 11.96 -2.50
C SER A 327 7.25 12.16 -0.98
N LEU A 328 6.94 13.37 -0.53
CA LEU A 328 6.81 13.68 0.89
C LEU A 328 5.63 12.95 1.54
N LEU A 329 4.46 12.93 0.89
CA LEU A 329 3.29 12.22 1.37
C LEU A 329 3.56 10.71 1.50
N TYR A 330 4.22 10.11 0.50
CA TYR A 330 4.58 8.69 0.54
C TYR A 330 5.65 8.39 1.59
N SER A 331 6.67 9.25 1.72
CA SER A 331 7.75 9.04 2.69
C SER A 331 7.26 9.16 4.13
N LEU A 332 6.50 10.21 4.45
CA LEU A 332 5.97 10.44 5.79
C LEU A 332 4.78 9.52 6.10
N GLY A 333 3.83 9.40 5.15
CA GLY A 333 2.65 8.58 5.33
C GLY A 333 2.97 7.09 5.24
N SER A 334 3.15 6.58 4.02
CA SER A 334 3.34 5.14 3.81
C SER A 334 4.69 4.63 4.36
N GLY A 335 5.78 5.40 4.24
CA GLY A 335 7.10 4.99 4.75
C GLY A 335 7.16 5.03 6.28
N ALA A 336 7.34 6.23 6.84
CA ALA A 336 7.52 6.39 8.28
C ALA A 336 6.25 6.02 9.08
N GLY A 337 5.07 6.48 8.64
CA GLY A 337 3.80 6.15 9.30
C GLY A 337 3.49 4.66 9.30
N GLY A 338 3.72 3.98 8.15
CA GLY A 338 3.54 2.53 8.05
C GLY A 338 4.52 1.73 8.93
N LEU A 339 5.80 2.11 8.94
CA LEU A 339 6.82 1.47 9.79
C LEU A 339 6.51 1.65 11.28
N VAL A 340 6.28 2.89 11.72
CA VAL A 340 5.93 3.17 13.13
C VAL A 340 4.62 2.47 13.49
N GLY A 341 3.64 2.45 12.58
CA GLY A 341 2.38 1.73 12.76
C GLY A 341 2.57 0.22 12.94
N ALA A 342 3.46 -0.40 12.19
CA ALA A 342 3.79 -1.82 12.33
C ALA A 342 4.41 -2.12 13.72
N LEU A 343 5.32 -1.27 14.20
CA LEU A 343 5.97 -1.42 15.50
C LEU A 343 4.98 -1.21 16.67
N LEU A 344 4.13 -0.17 16.59
CA LEU A 344 3.11 0.08 17.60
C LEU A 344 2.03 -1.02 17.62
N ALA A 345 1.67 -1.55 16.43
CA ALA A 345 0.76 -2.68 16.32
C ALA A 345 1.36 -3.94 16.97
N ALA A 346 2.67 -4.18 16.80
CA ALA A 346 3.36 -5.28 17.46
C ALA A 346 3.37 -5.16 18.98
N ALA A 347 3.64 -3.96 19.51
CA ALA A 347 3.58 -3.69 20.94
C ALA A 347 2.17 -3.90 21.50
N ALA A 348 1.13 -3.39 20.81
CA ALA A 348 -0.24 -3.58 21.21
C ALA A 348 -0.69 -5.04 21.15
N TRP A 349 -0.19 -5.80 20.14
CA TRP A 349 -0.47 -7.21 19.99
C TRP A 349 0.10 -8.04 21.13
N ASP A 350 1.31 -7.75 21.56
CA ASP A 350 1.99 -8.45 22.66
C ASP A 350 1.25 -8.28 24.00
N VAL A 351 0.69 -7.09 24.24
CA VAL A 351 -0.02 -6.74 25.49
C VAL A 351 -1.46 -7.26 25.51
N GLY A 352 -2.20 -7.13 24.41
CA GLY A 352 -3.66 -7.39 24.42
C GLY A 352 -4.19 -8.02 23.12
N GLY A 353 -3.32 -8.65 22.32
CA GLY A 353 -3.69 -9.35 21.10
C GLY A 353 -4.36 -8.46 20.05
N GLY A 354 -5.10 -9.10 19.16
CA GLY A 354 -5.73 -8.42 18.03
C GLY A 354 -6.72 -7.34 18.42
N ARG A 355 -7.48 -7.57 19.50
CA ARG A 355 -8.48 -6.58 19.99
C ARG A 355 -7.82 -5.25 20.35
N LEU A 356 -6.75 -5.26 21.17
CA LEU A 356 -6.04 -4.04 21.56
C LEU A 356 -5.36 -3.38 20.36
N THR A 357 -4.78 -4.19 19.46
CA THR A 357 -4.14 -3.71 18.24
C THR A 357 -5.10 -2.91 17.35
N PHE A 358 -6.31 -3.41 17.11
CA PHE A 358 -7.31 -2.71 16.28
C PHE A 358 -7.99 -1.56 17.03
N LEU A 359 -8.15 -1.63 18.37
CA LEU A 359 -8.60 -0.49 19.18
C LEU A 359 -7.56 0.64 19.14
N GLY A 360 -6.28 0.33 19.23
CA GLY A 360 -5.19 1.30 19.07
C GLY A 360 -5.21 1.97 17.70
N ALA A 361 -5.38 1.19 16.63
CA ALA A 361 -5.54 1.71 15.27
C ALA A 361 -6.76 2.64 15.14
N ALA A 362 -7.89 2.28 15.76
CA ALA A 362 -9.07 3.13 15.81
C ALA A 362 -8.81 4.44 16.54
N GLY A 363 -8.11 4.40 17.69
CA GLY A 363 -7.74 5.58 18.47
C GLY A 363 -6.85 6.55 17.69
N VAL A 364 -5.82 6.05 17.03
CA VAL A 364 -4.93 6.87 16.19
C VAL A 364 -5.68 7.49 15.01
N THR A 365 -6.54 6.71 14.35
CA THR A 365 -7.35 7.21 13.23
C THR A 365 -8.41 8.22 13.70
N ALA A 366 -8.98 8.03 14.89
CA ALA A 366 -9.90 8.99 15.51
C ALA A 366 -9.19 10.31 15.84
N LEU A 367 -7.94 10.25 16.33
CA LEU A 367 -7.11 11.45 16.52
C LEU A 367 -6.90 12.18 15.20
N ALA A 368 -6.58 11.45 14.12
CA ALA A 368 -6.44 12.03 12.77
C ALA A 368 -7.74 12.72 12.32
N TRP A 369 -8.88 12.07 12.52
CA TRP A 369 -10.20 12.64 12.19
C TRP A 369 -10.51 13.90 12.99
N PHE A 370 -10.21 13.90 14.28
CA PHE A 370 -10.41 15.06 15.16
C PHE A 370 -9.55 16.26 14.76
N ILE A 371 -8.25 16.04 14.47
CA ILE A 371 -7.33 17.08 13.97
C ILE A 371 -7.84 17.65 12.64
N HIS A 372 -8.31 16.78 11.72
CA HIS A 372 -8.89 17.20 10.46
C HIS A 372 -10.14 18.07 10.66
N ARG A 373 -11.08 17.62 11.52
CA ARG A 373 -12.35 18.31 11.80
C ARG A 373 -12.12 19.70 12.42
N ARG A 374 -11.23 19.82 13.41
CA ARG A 374 -10.86 21.12 14.00
C ARG A 374 -10.31 22.08 12.97
N GLY A 375 -9.47 21.63 12.08
CA GLY A 375 -8.91 22.45 11.02
C GLY A 375 -9.94 22.92 9.98
N ARG A 376 -11.00 22.17 9.75
CA ARG A 376 -12.14 22.59 8.91
C ARG A 376 -12.95 23.71 9.57
N LEU A 377 -13.29 23.53 10.84
CA LEU A 377 -14.05 24.52 11.61
C LEU A 377 -13.32 25.85 11.70
N ALA A 378 -12.01 25.83 11.95
CA ALA A 378 -11.19 27.04 12.00
C ALA A 378 -11.17 27.80 10.66
N ARG A 379 -11.08 27.08 9.52
CA ARG A 379 -11.17 27.71 8.18
C ARG A 379 -12.54 28.29 7.88
N ALA A 380 -13.60 27.58 8.26
CA ALA A 380 -14.97 28.07 8.07
C ALA A 380 -15.25 29.32 8.91
N ALA A 381 -14.78 29.37 10.16
CA ALA A 381 -14.86 30.54 11.01
C ALA A 381 -14.10 31.74 10.43
N ALA A 382 -12.85 31.53 9.96
CA ALA A 382 -12.05 32.59 9.34
C ALA A 382 -12.69 33.13 8.05
N ALA A 383 -13.26 32.26 7.21
CA ALA A 383 -13.95 32.66 6.00
C ALA A 383 -15.29 33.39 6.28
N GLY A 384 -15.98 33.05 7.38
CA GLY A 384 -17.16 33.76 7.85
C GLY A 384 -16.84 35.17 8.36
N ALA A 385 -15.77 35.29 9.17
CA ALA A 385 -15.30 36.58 9.66
C ALA A 385 -14.85 37.52 8.52
N ALA A 386 -14.16 36.98 7.51
CA ALA A 386 -13.73 37.76 6.32
C ALA A 386 -14.89 38.21 5.41
N LYS A 387 -16.07 37.66 5.54
CA LYS A 387 -17.29 38.09 4.81
C LYS A 387 -18.10 39.16 5.57
N LEU A 388 -17.82 39.32 6.86
CA LEU A 388 -18.52 40.28 7.74
C LEU A 388 -17.67 41.56 7.97
N ALA A 389 -16.39 41.52 7.61
CA ALA A 389 -15.48 42.68 7.56
C ALA A 389 -15.41 43.25 6.14
#